data_5fc1cbb78298a1412fe80e4ba55f1407
#
_entry.id   5fc1cbb78298a1412fe80e4ba55f1407
#
_cell.length_a   1.000
_cell.length_b   1.000
_cell.length_c   1.000
_cell.angle_alpha   90.00
_cell.angle_beta   90.00
_cell.angle_gamma   90.00
#
_symmetry.space_group_name_H-M   'P 1'
#
loop_
_entity.id
_entity.type
_entity.pdbx_description
1 polymer ?
#
loop_
_entity_poly.entity_id
_entity_poly.type
_entity_poly.pdbx_seq_one_letter_code
_entity_poly.pdbx_strand_id
1 'polypeptide(L)'
;MCIFHRDSIIGVYRSECRLANKDQDGGMAVSRMKVVLQEVAEHKAKGLLQQVDVSTFADKWGPEKVLHTYDQRTGVQGVLVIDNTARGPGKGGMRIASDVNARLVFGLARTMTWKCALMDLPFGGAKAGIRADPFKSDRIAVVRAFARAVAPYVPSHWVSAPDMNVGEKEIEAFVNEVGDLRAATGKPEQLGGIPHETGTTGFGVSVSIEAMLERLKGDMNMPKSLHDLRVVIQGFGNVGSELAKFLYSKGARVVAICDYWSAIYNEKGIDIAQASKFAYAKSESQSITCYKDAKKIPRDDIFDIECDIFVPAAVGNVITMETAPLLKTKVIVEGANNPTTTEAELYLHRKGIMVLPDFLVNAGGVIGSYAEYKGKNVDEAFALIDTKIRQNTTLVLDRCLRDGTMPRRVALDIAMERVSEAMAQD
;
A
#
# COMPACT_ATOMS: atom_id res chain seq x y z
N MET A 1 -22.37 -9.22 -17.02
CA MET A 1 -21.34 -9.80 -17.89
C MET A 1 -21.61 -9.32 -19.30
N CYS A 2 -21.11 -8.14 -19.65
CA CYS A 2 -21.12 -7.65 -21.03
C CYS A 2 -19.68 -7.47 -21.46
N ILE A 3 -19.14 -8.50 -22.08
CA ILE A 3 -17.90 -8.42 -22.84
C ILE A 3 -18.30 -7.76 -24.17
N PHE A 4 -18.09 -6.45 -24.29
CA PHE A 4 -18.22 -5.78 -25.57
C PHE A 4 -16.95 -6.08 -26.39
N HIS A 5 -17.02 -7.07 -27.24
CA HIS A 5 -16.04 -7.27 -28.29
C HIS A 5 -16.05 -6.06 -29.26
N ARG A 6 -14.86 -5.58 -29.62
CA ARG A 6 -14.65 -4.49 -30.59
C ARG A 6 -15.47 -4.68 -31.89
N ASP A 7 -15.68 -5.94 -32.27
CA ASP A 7 -16.43 -6.35 -33.45
C ASP A 7 -17.96 -6.21 -33.29
N SER A 8 -18.47 -6.20 -32.05
CA SER A 8 -19.93 -6.07 -31.80
C SER A 8 -20.44 -4.66 -32.07
N ILE A 9 -19.67 -3.64 -31.69
CA ILE A 9 -20.07 -2.24 -31.96
C ILE A 9 -19.94 -1.93 -33.46
N ILE A 10 -18.86 -2.38 -34.10
CA ILE A 10 -18.65 -2.22 -35.55
C ILE A 10 -19.70 -3.03 -36.33
N GLY A 11 -20.10 -4.19 -35.82
CA GLY A 11 -21.14 -5.02 -36.41
C GLY A 11 -22.52 -4.37 -36.42
N VAL A 12 -22.95 -3.74 -35.34
CA VAL A 12 -24.19 -2.98 -35.23
C VAL A 12 -24.19 -1.79 -36.19
N TYR A 13 -23.08 -1.03 -36.24
CA TYR A 13 -22.94 0.10 -37.17
C TYR A 13 -22.91 -0.33 -38.63
N ARG A 14 -22.33 -1.47 -38.99
CA ARG A 14 -22.34 -2.01 -40.34
C ARG A 14 -23.73 -2.51 -40.77
N SER A 15 -24.54 -3.06 -39.84
CA SER A 15 -25.91 -3.48 -40.11
C SER A 15 -26.86 -2.29 -40.30
N GLU A 16 -26.73 -1.25 -39.48
CA GLU A 16 -27.51 -0.02 -39.62
C GLU A 16 -27.15 0.80 -40.87
N CYS A 17 -25.86 0.86 -41.24
CA CYS A 17 -25.43 1.46 -42.52
C CYS A 17 -25.94 0.70 -43.75
N ARG A 18 -26.14 -0.63 -43.67
CA ARG A 18 -26.75 -1.40 -44.78
C ARG A 18 -28.26 -1.22 -44.88
N LEU A 19 -28.92 -0.93 -43.78
CA LEU A 19 -30.38 -0.63 -43.76
C LEU A 19 -30.67 0.81 -44.21
N ALA A 20 -29.80 1.78 -43.88
CA ALA A 20 -29.94 3.17 -44.27
C ALA A 20 -29.83 3.42 -45.83
N ASN A 21 -29.20 2.52 -46.54
CA ASN A 21 -29.08 2.60 -48.00
C ASN A 21 -30.33 2.11 -48.74
N LYS A 22 -31.41 1.74 -48.06
CA LYS A 22 -32.65 1.27 -48.69
C LYS A 22 -33.83 2.21 -48.56
N ASP A 23 -33.77 3.27 -47.74
CA ASP A 23 -34.88 4.19 -47.55
C ASP A 23 -34.52 5.61 -48.02
N GLN A 24 -35.49 6.25 -48.69
CA GLN A 24 -35.34 7.60 -49.28
C GLN A 24 -35.23 8.75 -48.23
N ASP A 25 -35.09 8.44 -46.94
CA ASP A 25 -34.92 9.41 -45.82
C ASP A 25 -33.47 9.58 -45.37
N GLY A 26 -32.51 9.54 -46.29
CA GLY A 26 -31.07 9.64 -46.00
C GLY A 26 -30.63 10.86 -45.19
N GLY A 27 -31.43 11.94 -45.16
CA GLY A 27 -31.10 13.15 -44.38
C GLY A 27 -31.24 12.99 -42.88
N MET A 28 -32.22 12.22 -42.40
CA MET A 28 -32.53 12.04 -41.00
C MET A 28 -31.59 11.01 -40.31
N ALA A 29 -31.22 9.96 -41.06
CA ALA A 29 -30.26 8.96 -40.60
C ALA A 29 -28.84 9.54 -40.44
N VAL A 30 -28.39 10.36 -41.39
CA VAL A 30 -27.10 11.06 -41.33
C VAL A 30 -27.06 12.08 -40.19
N SER A 31 -28.17 12.78 -39.91
CA SER A 31 -28.28 13.71 -38.80
C SER A 31 -28.18 13.00 -37.43
N ARG A 32 -28.91 11.88 -37.26
CA ARG A 32 -28.84 11.05 -36.05
C ARG A 32 -27.44 10.46 -35.83
N MET A 33 -26.80 9.99 -36.89
CA MET A 33 -25.44 9.46 -36.81
C MET A 33 -24.41 10.54 -36.43
N LYS A 34 -24.58 11.78 -36.91
CA LYS A 34 -23.73 12.91 -36.48
C LYS A 34 -23.88 13.22 -35.00
N VAL A 35 -25.12 13.20 -34.47
CA VAL A 35 -25.42 13.42 -33.06
C VAL A 35 -24.77 12.31 -32.22
N VAL A 36 -24.94 11.04 -32.58
CA VAL A 36 -24.30 9.91 -31.85
C VAL A 36 -22.77 9.98 -31.91
N LEU A 37 -22.20 10.33 -33.07
CA LEU A 37 -20.73 10.50 -33.18
C LEU A 37 -20.22 11.68 -32.38
N GLN A 38 -21.00 12.74 -32.25
CA GLN A 38 -20.68 13.91 -31.43
C GLN A 38 -20.75 13.55 -29.92
N GLU A 39 -21.82 12.85 -29.49
CA GLU A 39 -21.93 12.32 -28.13
C GLU A 39 -20.80 11.36 -27.79
N VAL A 40 -20.44 10.44 -28.69
CA VAL A 40 -19.28 9.54 -28.52
C VAL A 40 -17.97 10.32 -28.42
N ALA A 41 -17.80 11.36 -29.23
CA ALA A 41 -16.61 12.22 -29.17
C ALA A 41 -16.56 13.03 -27.87
N GLU A 42 -17.70 13.55 -27.39
CA GLU A 42 -17.80 14.26 -26.10
C GLU A 42 -17.57 13.31 -24.92
N HIS A 43 -18.05 12.08 -24.96
CA HIS A 43 -17.79 11.06 -23.96
C HIS A 43 -16.32 10.62 -23.95
N LYS A 44 -15.67 10.53 -25.13
CA LYS A 44 -14.21 10.32 -25.24
C LYS A 44 -13.42 11.50 -24.66
N ALA A 45 -13.83 12.73 -24.99
CA ALA A 45 -13.19 13.95 -24.48
C ALA A 45 -13.35 14.08 -22.95
N LYS A 46 -14.45 13.59 -22.37
CA LYS A 46 -14.69 13.52 -20.92
C LYS A 46 -13.99 12.32 -20.23
N GLY A 47 -13.18 11.53 -20.96
CA GLY A 47 -12.51 10.34 -20.43
C GLY A 47 -13.42 9.18 -20.06
N LEU A 48 -14.73 9.25 -20.42
CA LEU A 48 -15.74 8.24 -20.09
C LEU A 48 -15.64 6.96 -20.94
N LEU A 49 -14.90 7.02 -22.05
CA LEU A 49 -14.67 5.89 -22.97
C LEU A 49 -13.19 5.51 -23.11
N GLN A 50 -12.35 5.84 -22.12
CA GLN A 50 -10.99 5.28 -22.09
C GLN A 50 -11.09 3.78 -21.82
N GLN A 51 -10.99 2.97 -22.88
CA GLN A 51 -10.73 1.54 -22.74
C GLN A 51 -9.38 1.37 -22.03
N VAL A 52 -9.40 0.78 -20.86
CA VAL A 52 -8.16 0.31 -20.23
C VAL A 52 -7.76 -0.95 -20.97
N ASP A 53 -6.79 -0.83 -21.84
CA ASP A 53 -6.17 -2.00 -22.45
C ASP A 53 -5.27 -2.67 -21.41
N VAL A 54 -5.77 -3.76 -20.84
CA VAL A 54 -5.08 -4.55 -19.82
C VAL A 54 -3.77 -5.09 -20.35
N SER A 55 -3.66 -5.34 -21.67
CA SER A 55 -2.43 -5.84 -22.33
C SER A 55 -1.25 -4.87 -22.17
N THR A 56 -1.50 -3.59 -21.90
CA THR A 56 -0.45 -2.58 -21.71
C THR A 56 0.31 -2.71 -20.39
N PHE A 57 -0.18 -3.52 -19.45
CA PHE A 57 0.44 -3.75 -18.13
C PHE A 57 0.36 -5.20 -17.62
N ALA A 58 -0.32 -6.09 -18.36
CA ALA A 58 -0.33 -7.51 -18.05
C ALA A 58 1.02 -8.18 -18.41
N ASP A 59 1.42 -9.11 -17.56
CA ASP A 59 2.61 -9.95 -17.75
C ASP A 59 2.32 -11.40 -17.32
N LYS A 60 3.36 -12.25 -17.24
CA LYS A 60 3.21 -13.66 -16.84
C LYS A 60 2.66 -13.87 -15.42
N TRP A 61 2.65 -12.85 -14.57
CA TRP A 61 2.20 -12.91 -13.18
C TRP A 61 0.74 -12.48 -13.00
N GLY A 62 0.16 -11.77 -13.98
CA GLY A 62 -1.17 -11.19 -13.93
C GLY A 62 -1.28 -9.83 -14.64
N PRO A 63 -2.37 -9.09 -14.45
CA PRO A 63 -3.48 -9.40 -13.56
C PRO A 63 -4.40 -10.48 -14.12
N GLU A 64 -4.96 -11.32 -13.26
CA GLU A 64 -5.96 -12.31 -13.65
C GLU A 64 -7.30 -11.66 -14.01
N LYS A 65 -7.69 -10.61 -13.28
CA LYS A 65 -8.96 -9.92 -13.49
C LYS A 65 -8.84 -8.42 -13.23
N VAL A 66 -9.45 -7.63 -14.10
CA VAL A 66 -9.67 -6.19 -13.91
C VAL A 66 -11.16 -5.92 -14.09
N LEU A 67 -11.81 -5.52 -13.01
CA LEU A 67 -13.25 -5.23 -12.99
C LEU A 67 -13.46 -3.73 -12.85
N HIS A 68 -14.15 -3.14 -13.81
CA HIS A 68 -14.70 -1.79 -13.70
C HIS A 68 -16.16 -1.88 -13.27
N THR A 69 -16.51 -1.12 -12.26
CA THR A 69 -17.86 -1.07 -11.72
C THR A 69 -18.47 0.32 -11.87
N TYR A 70 -19.78 0.37 -12.10
CA TYR A 70 -20.56 1.59 -12.12
C TYR A 70 -21.92 1.32 -11.48
N ASP A 71 -22.27 2.07 -10.46
CA ASP A 71 -23.58 2.04 -9.84
C ASP A 71 -24.43 3.19 -10.38
N GLN A 72 -25.47 2.86 -11.15
CA GLN A 72 -26.33 3.86 -11.82
C GLN A 72 -27.09 4.76 -10.84
N ARG A 73 -27.38 4.29 -9.61
CA ARG A 73 -28.17 5.04 -8.64
C ARG A 73 -27.33 6.10 -7.94
N THR A 74 -26.05 5.80 -7.69
CA THR A 74 -25.13 6.69 -6.96
C THR A 74 -24.12 7.38 -7.87
N GLY A 75 -23.97 6.93 -9.12
CA GLY A 75 -22.91 7.37 -10.04
C GLY A 75 -21.51 6.90 -9.65
N VAL A 76 -21.39 6.02 -8.65
CA VAL A 76 -20.10 5.55 -8.13
C VAL A 76 -19.40 4.69 -9.17
N GLN A 77 -18.13 5.04 -9.43
CA GLN A 77 -17.20 4.27 -10.26
C GLN A 77 -16.17 3.59 -9.39
N GLY A 78 -15.84 2.34 -9.70
CA GLY A 78 -14.81 1.60 -8.97
C GLY A 78 -14.00 0.68 -9.88
N VAL A 79 -12.85 0.29 -9.39
CA VAL A 79 -11.96 -0.70 -10.03
C VAL A 79 -11.52 -1.71 -8.98
N LEU A 80 -11.69 -3.00 -9.28
CA LEU A 80 -11.06 -4.08 -8.54
C LEU A 80 -10.06 -4.77 -9.48
N VAL A 81 -8.81 -4.86 -9.06
CA VAL A 81 -7.78 -5.66 -9.73
C VAL A 81 -7.42 -6.85 -8.85
N ILE A 82 -7.61 -8.05 -9.39
CA ILE A 82 -7.11 -9.29 -8.84
C ILE A 82 -5.86 -9.63 -9.66
N ASP A 83 -4.71 -9.51 -9.02
CA ASP A 83 -3.43 -9.64 -9.72
C ASP A 83 -3.01 -11.11 -9.88
N ASN A 84 -2.95 -11.84 -8.78
CA ASN A 84 -2.58 -13.25 -8.79
C ASN A 84 -3.21 -13.97 -7.60
N THR A 85 -3.80 -15.15 -7.82
CA THR A 85 -4.47 -15.96 -6.79
C THR A 85 -3.84 -17.35 -6.61
N ALA A 86 -2.73 -17.67 -7.25
CA ALA A 86 -2.09 -18.99 -7.13
C ALA A 86 -1.74 -19.40 -5.70
N ARG A 87 -1.51 -18.43 -4.79
CA ARG A 87 -1.26 -18.68 -3.37
C ARG A 87 -2.51 -18.56 -2.48
N GLY A 88 -3.69 -18.33 -3.06
CA GLY A 88 -4.95 -18.14 -2.37
C GLY A 88 -5.65 -16.83 -2.78
N PRO A 89 -6.77 -16.46 -2.16
CA PRO A 89 -7.52 -15.28 -2.53
C PRO A 89 -6.64 -14.03 -2.48
N GLY A 90 -6.81 -13.14 -3.46
CA GLY A 90 -6.08 -11.89 -3.52
C GLY A 90 -6.35 -11.04 -2.27
N LYS A 91 -5.31 -10.64 -1.55
CA LYS A 91 -5.38 -9.76 -0.39
C LYS A 91 -5.01 -8.33 -0.76
N GLY A 92 -5.80 -7.37 -0.29
CA GLY A 92 -5.44 -5.96 -0.43
C GLY A 92 -6.59 -5.01 -0.17
N GLY A 93 -6.24 -3.81 0.26
CA GLY A 93 -7.19 -2.81 0.72
C GLY A 93 -7.99 -2.14 -0.41
N MET A 94 -9.05 -1.48 -0.01
CA MET A 94 -9.91 -0.64 -0.83
C MET A 94 -9.62 0.82 -0.48
N ARG A 95 -9.43 1.69 -1.48
CA ARG A 95 -9.23 3.14 -1.26
C ARG A 95 -10.32 3.98 -1.92
N ILE A 96 -10.54 5.16 -1.36
CA ILE A 96 -11.40 6.19 -1.96
C ILE A 96 -10.52 7.38 -2.33
N ALA A 97 -10.44 7.69 -3.62
CA ALA A 97 -9.73 8.87 -4.11
C ALA A 97 -10.28 9.31 -5.48
N SER A 98 -10.14 10.59 -5.80
CA SER A 98 -10.66 11.15 -7.06
C SER A 98 -9.86 10.75 -8.31
N ASP A 99 -8.59 10.36 -8.13
CA ASP A 99 -7.65 9.98 -9.19
C ASP A 99 -7.54 8.48 -9.45
N VAL A 100 -8.40 7.67 -8.83
CA VAL A 100 -8.42 6.21 -9.01
C VAL A 100 -8.54 5.84 -10.49
N ASN A 101 -7.65 4.96 -10.92
CA ASN A 101 -7.67 4.34 -12.25
C ASN A 101 -7.08 2.92 -12.18
N ALA A 102 -7.33 2.11 -13.24
CA ALA A 102 -6.94 0.70 -13.25
C ALA A 102 -5.42 0.49 -13.15
N ARG A 103 -4.60 1.34 -13.78
CA ARG A 103 -3.14 1.21 -13.75
C ARG A 103 -2.58 1.46 -12.34
N LEU A 104 -3.09 2.48 -11.63
CA LEU A 104 -2.74 2.74 -10.23
C LEU A 104 -3.12 1.54 -9.35
N VAL A 105 -4.35 1.05 -9.50
CA VAL A 105 -4.86 -0.07 -8.69
C VAL A 105 -4.09 -1.36 -9.01
N PHE A 106 -3.72 -1.61 -10.26
CA PHE A 106 -2.86 -2.73 -10.65
C PHE A 106 -1.50 -2.68 -9.96
N GLY A 107 -0.79 -1.55 -10.00
CA GLY A 107 0.53 -1.44 -9.35
C GLY A 107 0.45 -1.77 -7.85
N LEU A 108 -0.63 -1.35 -7.19
CA LEU A 108 -0.88 -1.66 -5.78
C LEU A 108 -1.24 -3.14 -5.56
N ALA A 109 -2.04 -3.75 -6.45
CA ALA A 109 -2.38 -5.17 -6.40
C ALA A 109 -1.12 -6.04 -6.57
N ARG A 110 -0.25 -5.70 -7.52
CA ARG A 110 1.05 -6.36 -7.75
C ARG A 110 1.96 -6.27 -6.53
N THR A 111 2.02 -5.12 -5.87
CA THR A 111 2.76 -4.96 -4.61
C THR A 111 2.22 -5.89 -3.53
N MET A 112 0.89 -6.10 -3.46
CA MET A 112 0.29 -7.04 -2.51
C MET A 112 0.64 -8.48 -2.84
N THR A 113 0.70 -8.89 -4.13
CA THR A 113 1.19 -10.22 -4.56
C THR A 113 2.57 -10.48 -3.98
N TRP A 114 3.51 -9.57 -4.20
CA TRP A 114 4.88 -9.73 -3.71
C TRP A 114 4.98 -9.69 -2.18
N LYS A 115 4.23 -8.81 -1.53
CA LYS A 115 4.22 -8.68 -0.07
C LYS A 115 3.68 -9.96 0.60
N CYS A 116 2.56 -10.50 0.12
CA CYS A 116 1.99 -11.74 0.67
C CYS A 116 2.91 -12.94 0.41
N ALA A 117 3.48 -13.05 -0.79
CA ALA A 117 4.39 -14.12 -1.14
C ALA A 117 5.69 -14.04 -0.32
N LEU A 118 6.30 -12.84 -0.16
CA LEU A 118 7.51 -12.67 0.65
C LEU A 118 7.28 -13.07 2.11
N MET A 119 6.11 -12.75 2.67
CA MET A 119 5.76 -13.14 4.04
C MET A 119 5.29 -14.59 4.15
N ASP A 120 5.27 -15.32 3.03
CA ASP A 120 4.78 -16.69 2.98
C ASP A 120 3.38 -16.81 3.60
N LEU A 121 2.47 -15.95 3.17
CA LEU A 121 1.06 -15.97 3.54
C LEU A 121 0.27 -16.71 2.46
N PRO A 122 -0.78 -17.47 2.81
CA PRO A 122 -1.66 -18.14 1.85
C PRO A 122 -2.66 -17.14 1.25
N PHE A 123 -2.13 -16.09 0.66
CA PHE A 123 -2.84 -15.04 -0.04
C PHE A 123 -2.11 -14.68 -1.34
N GLY A 124 -2.88 -14.43 -2.36
CA GLY A 124 -2.42 -13.72 -3.53
C GLY A 124 -2.45 -12.20 -3.35
N GLY A 125 -2.47 -11.46 -4.45
CA GLY A 125 -2.53 -10.01 -4.45
C GLY A 125 -3.78 -9.47 -5.16
N ALA A 126 -4.44 -8.52 -4.54
CA ALA A 126 -5.52 -7.75 -5.14
C ALA A 126 -5.55 -6.34 -4.55
N LYS A 127 -6.26 -5.44 -5.21
CA LYS A 127 -6.48 -4.07 -4.73
C LYS A 127 -7.77 -3.52 -5.33
N ALA A 128 -8.43 -2.64 -4.56
CA ALA A 128 -9.59 -1.91 -5.08
C ALA A 128 -9.43 -0.41 -4.92
N GLY A 129 -10.09 0.32 -5.81
CA GLY A 129 -10.21 1.76 -5.72
C GLY A 129 -11.60 2.23 -6.11
N ILE A 130 -12.14 3.18 -5.36
CA ILE A 130 -13.42 3.83 -5.63
C ILE A 130 -13.14 5.28 -5.98
N ARG A 131 -13.62 5.71 -7.14
CA ARG A 131 -13.42 7.07 -7.63
C ARG A 131 -14.47 7.99 -7.04
N ALA A 132 -14.10 8.69 -5.97
CA ALA A 132 -14.93 9.68 -5.29
C ALA A 132 -14.05 10.71 -4.56
N ASP A 133 -14.60 11.90 -4.31
CA ASP A 133 -13.99 12.88 -3.42
C ASP A 133 -14.25 12.45 -1.96
N PRO A 134 -13.23 12.04 -1.20
CA PRO A 134 -13.43 11.46 0.14
C PRO A 134 -13.93 12.49 1.18
N PHE A 135 -13.87 13.78 0.86
CA PHE A 135 -14.28 14.88 1.76
C PHE A 135 -15.70 15.39 1.46
N LYS A 136 -16.21 15.13 0.26
CA LYS A 136 -17.54 15.58 -0.19
C LYS A 136 -18.54 14.44 -0.29
N SER A 137 -18.07 13.21 -0.49
CA SER A 137 -18.95 12.06 -0.68
C SER A 137 -19.33 11.41 0.65
N ASP A 138 -20.54 10.84 0.71
CA ASP A 138 -20.89 9.88 1.76
C ASP A 138 -20.12 8.57 1.51
N ARG A 139 -19.02 8.41 2.23
CA ARG A 139 -18.12 7.25 2.06
C ARG A 139 -18.80 5.93 2.34
N ILE A 140 -19.75 5.89 3.26
CA ILE A 140 -20.50 4.67 3.60
C ILE A 140 -21.40 4.26 2.43
N ALA A 141 -22.16 5.21 1.85
CA ALA A 141 -22.99 4.94 0.70
C ALA A 141 -22.17 4.50 -0.53
N VAL A 142 -21.02 5.17 -0.75
CA VAL A 142 -20.06 4.85 -1.82
C VAL A 142 -19.52 3.43 -1.69
N VAL A 143 -19.11 3.03 -0.46
CA VAL A 143 -18.59 1.69 -0.17
C VAL A 143 -19.66 0.63 -0.34
N ARG A 144 -20.89 0.86 0.13
CA ARG A 144 -22.00 -0.08 -0.07
C ARG A 144 -22.32 -0.30 -1.55
N ALA A 145 -22.35 0.78 -2.35
CA ALA A 145 -22.55 0.66 -3.79
C ALA A 145 -21.47 -0.19 -4.46
N PHE A 146 -20.21 0.02 -4.10
CA PHE A 146 -19.08 -0.77 -4.60
C PHE A 146 -19.15 -2.23 -4.10
N ALA A 147 -19.49 -2.46 -2.83
CA ALA A 147 -19.62 -3.80 -2.24
C ALA A 147 -20.61 -4.67 -3.01
N ARG A 148 -21.80 -4.13 -3.37
CA ARG A 148 -22.78 -4.85 -4.19
C ARG A 148 -22.22 -5.29 -5.54
N ALA A 149 -21.44 -4.42 -6.18
CA ALA A 149 -20.89 -4.70 -7.50
C ALA A 149 -19.81 -5.79 -7.48
N VAL A 150 -19.05 -5.91 -6.38
CA VAL A 150 -17.93 -6.86 -6.27
C VAL A 150 -18.26 -8.11 -5.43
N ALA A 151 -19.45 -8.18 -4.83
CA ALA A 151 -19.88 -9.29 -3.97
C ALA A 151 -19.62 -10.70 -4.56
N PRO A 152 -19.80 -10.97 -5.89
CA PRO A 152 -19.51 -12.29 -6.45
C PRO A 152 -18.05 -12.74 -6.37
N TYR A 153 -17.13 -11.82 -6.11
CA TYR A 153 -15.69 -12.10 -6.03
C TYR A 153 -15.17 -12.19 -4.60
N VAL A 154 -16.03 -11.95 -3.61
CA VAL A 154 -15.64 -11.82 -2.20
C VAL A 154 -16.31 -12.92 -1.39
N PRO A 155 -15.61 -13.62 -0.49
CA PRO A 155 -14.18 -13.62 -0.20
C PRO A 155 -13.35 -14.53 -1.11
N SER A 156 -13.98 -15.25 -2.06
CA SER A 156 -13.35 -16.34 -2.83
C SER A 156 -12.13 -15.91 -3.67
N HIS A 157 -12.20 -14.70 -4.26
CA HIS A 157 -11.10 -14.18 -5.09
C HIS A 157 -10.43 -12.96 -4.47
N TRP A 158 -11.12 -12.24 -3.58
CA TRP A 158 -10.59 -11.05 -2.94
C TRP A 158 -11.04 -10.93 -1.49
N VAL A 159 -10.08 -10.71 -0.59
CA VAL A 159 -10.31 -10.32 0.81
C VAL A 159 -9.85 -8.88 1.00
N SER A 160 -10.79 -7.97 1.25
CA SER A 160 -10.55 -6.54 1.38
C SER A 160 -9.84 -6.17 2.69
N ALA A 161 -9.44 -4.89 2.80
CA ALA A 161 -8.87 -4.28 4.00
C ALA A 161 -9.00 -2.74 3.92
N PRO A 162 -8.74 -2.02 5.01
CA PRO A 162 -8.55 -0.57 4.98
C PRO A 162 -7.42 -0.14 4.04
N ASP A 163 -7.57 1.04 3.45
CA ASP A 163 -6.56 1.78 2.73
C ASP A 163 -6.91 3.28 2.79
N MET A 164 -6.31 4.12 1.97
CA MET A 164 -6.53 5.56 1.97
C MET A 164 -8.02 5.93 1.99
N ASN A 165 -8.44 6.72 2.99
CA ASN A 165 -9.81 7.20 3.22
C ASN A 165 -10.86 6.09 3.46
N VAL A 166 -10.41 4.89 3.82
CA VAL A 166 -11.25 3.76 4.22
C VAL A 166 -10.76 3.27 5.59
N GLY A 167 -11.59 3.42 6.59
CA GLY A 167 -11.34 2.97 7.97
C GLY A 167 -12.32 1.86 8.39
N GLU A 168 -12.39 1.64 9.70
CA GLU A 168 -13.23 0.58 10.29
C GLU A 168 -14.71 0.70 9.92
N LYS A 169 -15.27 1.93 9.92
CA LYS A 169 -16.68 2.17 9.58
C LYS A 169 -17.01 1.81 8.13
N GLU A 170 -16.11 2.11 7.21
CA GLU A 170 -16.23 1.75 5.81
C GLU A 170 -16.10 0.24 5.62
N ILE A 171 -15.20 -0.42 6.35
CA ILE A 171 -15.05 -1.88 6.33
C ILE A 171 -16.28 -2.57 6.94
N GLU A 172 -16.82 -2.07 8.04
CA GLU A 172 -18.08 -2.56 8.62
C GLU A 172 -19.23 -2.47 7.60
N ALA A 173 -19.37 -1.33 6.93
CA ALA A 173 -20.36 -1.15 5.88
C ALA A 173 -20.17 -2.14 4.70
N PHE A 174 -18.91 -2.41 4.34
CA PHE A 174 -18.56 -3.36 3.28
C PHE A 174 -18.97 -4.80 3.64
N VAL A 175 -18.56 -5.30 4.81
CA VAL A 175 -18.86 -6.69 5.21
C VAL A 175 -20.36 -6.91 5.45
N ASN A 176 -21.06 -5.90 5.99
CA ASN A 176 -22.50 -5.95 6.18
C ASN A 176 -23.26 -5.99 4.85
N GLU A 177 -22.80 -5.24 3.83
CA GLU A 177 -23.42 -5.23 2.50
C GLU A 177 -23.14 -6.53 1.74
N VAL A 178 -21.95 -7.12 1.88
CA VAL A 178 -21.60 -8.42 1.29
C VAL A 178 -22.31 -9.56 2.02
N GLY A 179 -22.53 -9.44 3.34
CA GLY A 179 -23.13 -10.49 4.19
C GLY A 179 -22.15 -11.57 4.61
N ASP A 180 -20.82 -11.34 4.54
CA ASP A 180 -19.79 -12.27 4.97
C ASP A 180 -18.66 -11.54 5.71
N LEU A 181 -18.44 -11.87 6.98
CA LEU A 181 -17.37 -11.27 7.79
C LEU A 181 -15.96 -11.59 7.29
N ARG A 182 -15.79 -12.63 6.48
CA ARG A 182 -14.50 -12.98 5.85
C ARG A 182 -14.18 -12.11 4.63
N ALA A 183 -15.15 -11.31 4.17
CA ALA A 183 -15.01 -10.41 3.04
C ALA A 183 -13.91 -9.36 3.21
N ALA A 184 -13.62 -8.98 4.46
CA ALA A 184 -12.59 -7.99 4.76
C ALA A 184 -11.93 -8.23 6.12
N THR A 185 -10.77 -7.61 6.31
CA THR A 185 -10.06 -7.47 7.58
C THR A 185 -9.90 -5.98 7.93
N GLY A 186 -9.48 -5.69 9.18
CA GLY A 186 -9.52 -4.35 9.72
C GLY A 186 -10.96 -3.94 10.09
N LYS A 187 -11.76 -4.93 10.50
CA LYS A 187 -13.10 -4.73 11.04
C LYS A 187 -13.03 -4.11 12.43
N PRO A 188 -14.11 -3.49 12.90
CA PRO A 188 -14.27 -3.16 14.30
C PRO A 188 -14.10 -4.40 15.20
N GLU A 189 -13.59 -4.21 16.41
CA GLU A 189 -13.34 -5.27 17.38
C GLU A 189 -14.59 -6.14 17.65
N GLN A 190 -15.78 -5.50 17.70
CA GLN A 190 -17.08 -6.17 17.89
C GLN A 190 -17.41 -7.19 16.78
N LEU A 191 -16.79 -7.05 15.61
CA LEU A 191 -16.91 -7.96 14.49
C LEU A 191 -15.70 -8.92 14.37
N GLY A 192 -14.92 -9.06 15.46
CA GLY A 192 -13.72 -9.89 15.50
C GLY A 192 -12.53 -9.29 14.74
N GLY A 193 -12.49 -7.98 14.58
CA GLY A 193 -11.37 -7.27 13.96
C GLY A 193 -10.18 -7.07 14.89
N ILE A 194 -9.01 -6.90 14.30
CA ILE A 194 -7.82 -6.39 14.98
C ILE A 194 -7.68 -4.92 14.60
N PRO A 195 -7.90 -3.98 15.54
CA PRO A 195 -7.85 -2.56 15.24
C PRO A 195 -6.50 -2.13 14.66
N HIS A 196 -6.53 -1.24 13.68
CA HIS A 196 -5.32 -0.74 13.03
C HIS A 196 -4.40 0.03 14.00
N GLU A 197 -5.01 0.63 15.01
CA GLU A 197 -4.37 1.38 16.10
C GLU A 197 -3.51 0.52 17.02
N THR A 198 -3.60 -0.82 16.94
CA THR A 198 -2.71 -1.73 17.68
C THR A 198 -1.24 -1.60 17.26
N GLY A 199 -0.96 -0.91 16.14
CA GLY A 199 0.41 -0.61 15.72
C GLY A 199 1.15 -1.78 15.05
N THR A 200 0.43 -2.76 14.52
CA THR A 200 1.01 -3.97 13.88
C THR A 200 2.07 -3.66 12.82
N THR A 201 1.90 -2.58 12.05
CA THR A 201 2.89 -2.16 11.05
C THR A 201 4.16 -1.63 11.72
N GLY A 202 4.04 -0.71 12.68
CA GLY A 202 5.17 -0.15 13.42
C GLY A 202 5.94 -1.23 14.19
N PHE A 203 5.23 -2.20 14.77
CA PHE A 203 5.83 -3.37 15.40
C PHE A 203 6.64 -4.20 14.38
N GLY A 204 6.08 -4.49 13.21
CA GLY A 204 6.80 -5.21 12.15
C GLY A 204 8.10 -4.52 11.75
N VAL A 205 8.09 -3.18 11.62
CA VAL A 205 9.29 -2.40 11.34
C VAL A 205 10.30 -2.55 12.48
N SER A 206 9.87 -2.51 13.76
CA SER A 206 10.78 -2.69 14.90
C SER A 206 11.43 -4.08 14.92
N VAL A 207 10.65 -5.13 14.63
CA VAL A 207 11.16 -6.51 14.52
C VAL A 207 12.18 -6.64 13.39
N SER A 208 11.92 -6.00 12.25
CA SER A 208 12.88 -5.98 11.13
C SER A 208 14.19 -5.29 11.51
N ILE A 209 14.14 -4.17 12.26
CA ILE A 209 15.32 -3.49 12.78
C ILE A 209 16.11 -4.39 13.73
N GLU A 210 15.44 -5.11 14.62
CA GLU A 210 16.09 -6.07 15.52
C GLU A 210 16.79 -7.19 14.77
N ALA A 211 16.06 -7.85 13.86
CA ALA A 211 16.61 -8.95 13.05
C ALA A 211 17.81 -8.48 12.21
N MET A 212 17.70 -7.27 11.64
CA MET A 212 18.81 -6.65 10.90
C MET A 212 20.01 -6.38 11.82
N LEU A 213 19.79 -5.80 13.00
CA LEU A 213 20.88 -5.50 13.94
C LEU A 213 21.58 -6.78 14.43
N GLU A 214 20.80 -7.84 14.73
CA GLU A 214 21.36 -9.16 15.08
C GLU A 214 22.24 -9.71 13.97
N ARG A 215 21.86 -9.50 12.70
CA ARG A 215 22.59 -10.04 11.55
C ARG A 215 23.78 -9.19 11.15
N LEU A 216 23.72 -7.85 11.31
CA LEU A 216 24.76 -6.91 10.89
C LEU A 216 25.64 -6.42 12.03
N LYS A 217 25.46 -6.91 13.26
CA LYS A 217 26.28 -6.47 14.41
C LYS A 217 27.76 -6.74 14.15
N GLY A 218 28.54 -5.65 14.18
CA GLY A 218 29.96 -5.69 13.87
C GLY A 218 30.31 -5.51 12.40
N ASP A 219 29.32 -5.62 11.50
CA ASP A 219 29.45 -5.28 10.08
C ASP A 219 28.93 -3.85 9.84
N MET A 220 29.34 -3.21 8.76
CA MET A 220 28.93 -1.85 8.36
C MET A 220 29.05 -0.80 9.48
N ASN A 221 29.92 -1.02 10.47
CA ASN A 221 30.03 -0.19 11.69
C ASN A 221 28.70 -0.01 12.44
N MET A 222 27.79 -0.99 12.36
CA MET A 222 26.54 -0.96 13.09
C MET A 222 26.77 -1.12 14.59
N PRO A 223 25.99 -0.48 15.46
CA PRO A 223 25.99 -0.71 16.89
C PRO A 223 25.75 -2.18 17.24
N LYS A 224 26.28 -2.61 18.37
CA LYS A 224 26.14 -4.02 18.83
C LYS A 224 24.83 -4.26 19.59
N SER A 225 24.16 -3.20 20.01
CA SER A 225 22.91 -3.28 20.78
C SER A 225 21.94 -2.18 20.37
N LEU A 226 20.64 -2.41 20.66
CA LEU A 226 19.60 -1.39 20.46
C LEU A 226 19.84 -0.12 21.29
N HIS A 227 20.42 -0.24 22.49
CA HIS A 227 20.72 0.90 23.37
C HIS A 227 21.70 1.91 22.75
N ASP A 228 22.58 1.44 21.88
CA ASP A 228 23.55 2.29 21.21
C ASP A 228 23.02 2.85 19.89
N LEU A 229 21.86 2.35 19.42
CA LEU A 229 21.30 2.66 18.11
C LEU A 229 20.68 4.06 18.09
N ARG A 230 21.11 4.87 17.13
CA ARG A 230 20.56 6.20 16.84
C ARG A 230 19.59 6.10 15.67
N VAL A 231 18.33 6.43 15.89
CA VAL A 231 17.26 6.31 14.89
C VAL A 231 16.65 7.66 14.61
N VAL A 232 16.46 7.96 13.33
CA VAL A 232 15.70 9.11 12.84
C VAL A 232 14.41 8.59 12.19
N ILE A 233 13.27 9.17 12.55
CA ILE A 233 11.95 8.76 12.03
C ILE A 233 11.30 9.94 11.31
N GLN A 234 11.11 9.81 10.01
CA GLN A 234 10.43 10.79 9.18
C GLN A 234 8.94 10.40 9.09
N GLY A 235 8.09 11.14 9.81
CA GLY A 235 6.67 10.89 9.97
C GLY A 235 6.30 10.38 11.38
N PHE A 236 5.29 11.02 12.00
CA PHE A 236 4.85 10.68 13.36
C PHE A 236 3.35 10.35 13.41
N GLY A 237 2.90 9.62 12.38
CA GLY A 237 1.56 9.03 12.26
C GLY A 237 1.54 7.56 12.72
N ASN A 238 0.61 6.75 12.16
CA ASN A 238 0.36 5.36 12.55
C ASN A 238 1.62 4.48 12.61
N VAL A 239 2.50 4.57 11.62
CA VAL A 239 3.69 3.72 11.56
C VAL A 239 4.81 4.30 12.45
N GLY A 240 5.13 5.59 12.26
CA GLY A 240 6.28 6.19 12.92
C GLY A 240 6.13 6.35 14.43
N SER A 241 4.94 6.69 14.93
CA SER A 241 4.71 6.83 16.37
C SER A 241 4.73 5.48 17.10
N GLU A 242 4.13 4.44 16.51
CA GLU A 242 4.15 3.11 17.12
C GLU A 242 5.56 2.50 17.04
N LEU A 243 6.25 2.63 15.90
CA LEU A 243 7.67 2.25 15.81
C LEU A 243 8.51 2.93 16.90
N ALA A 244 8.35 4.24 17.08
CA ALA A 244 9.09 4.98 18.09
C ALA A 244 8.85 4.42 19.50
N LYS A 245 7.60 4.08 19.84
CA LYS A 245 7.26 3.46 21.15
C LYS A 245 7.94 2.11 21.32
N PHE A 246 7.89 1.22 20.32
CA PHE A 246 8.52 -0.08 20.36
C PHE A 246 10.05 0.02 20.52
N LEU A 247 10.68 0.88 19.73
CA LEU A 247 12.13 1.10 19.82
C LEU A 247 12.54 1.69 21.17
N TYR A 248 11.81 2.69 21.65
CA TYR A 248 12.06 3.34 22.94
C TYR A 248 11.91 2.35 24.12
N SER A 249 10.89 1.50 24.11
CA SER A 249 10.69 0.48 25.15
C SER A 249 11.83 -0.54 25.20
N LYS A 250 12.58 -0.71 24.09
CA LYS A 250 13.75 -1.59 23.98
C LYS A 250 15.08 -0.84 24.15
N GLY A 251 15.02 0.46 24.49
CA GLY A 251 16.17 1.28 24.83
C GLY A 251 16.89 1.94 23.67
N ALA A 252 16.36 1.86 22.42
CA ALA A 252 16.96 2.56 21.29
C ALA A 252 16.76 4.09 21.43
N ARG A 253 17.71 4.86 20.91
CA ARG A 253 17.68 6.31 20.95
C ARG A 253 17.04 6.86 19.67
N VAL A 254 15.80 7.28 19.74
CA VAL A 254 15.18 8.07 18.69
C VAL A 254 15.67 9.51 18.82
N VAL A 255 16.60 9.91 17.95
CA VAL A 255 17.29 11.21 18.05
C VAL A 255 16.57 12.34 17.31
N ALA A 256 15.78 12.01 16.28
CA ALA A 256 14.95 12.99 15.58
C ALA A 256 13.63 12.38 15.09
N ILE A 257 12.61 13.22 15.10
CA ILE A 257 11.27 12.91 14.58
C ILE A 257 10.78 14.12 13.80
N CYS A 258 10.09 13.91 12.68
CA CYS A 258 9.31 14.97 12.06
C CYS A 258 7.86 14.57 11.83
N ASP A 259 7.00 15.57 11.77
CA ASP A 259 5.65 15.46 11.24
C ASP A 259 5.46 16.35 9.99
N TYR A 260 4.23 16.70 9.67
CA TYR A 260 3.93 17.54 8.50
C TYR A 260 4.47 18.97 8.67
N TRP A 261 4.51 19.51 9.88
CA TRP A 261 4.82 20.93 10.15
C TRP A 261 6.28 21.19 10.44
N SER A 262 6.96 20.30 11.17
CA SER A 262 8.35 20.50 11.58
C SER A 262 9.07 19.23 11.96
N ALA A 263 10.33 19.35 12.37
CA ALA A 263 11.09 18.30 13.01
C ALA A 263 11.63 18.75 14.37
N ILE A 264 11.92 17.77 15.23
CA ILE A 264 12.62 17.95 16.50
C ILE A 264 13.84 17.05 16.55
N TYR A 265 14.88 17.53 17.22
CA TYR A 265 16.15 16.82 17.39
C TYR A 265 16.65 16.89 18.84
N ASN A 266 17.07 15.75 19.36
CA ASN A 266 17.79 15.65 20.64
C ASN A 266 18.86 14.55 20.53
N GLU A 267 20.13 14.92 20.58
CA GLU A 267 21.25 13.99 20.47
C GLU A 267 21.24 12.88 21.55
N LYS A 268 20.72 13.19 22.74
CA LYS A 268 20.60 12.23 23.85
C LYS A 268 19.40 11.28 23.69
N GLY A 269 18.56 11.49 22.69
CA GLY A 269 17.30 10.80 22.47
C GLY A 269 16.10 11.63 22.94
N ILE A 270 14.98 11.43 22.27
CA ILE A 270 13.69 12.04 22.57
C ILE A 270 12.94 11.12 23.53
N ASP A 271 12.35 11.68 24.59
CA ASP A 271 11.40 10.95 25.44
C ASP A 271 10.12 10.67 24.66
N ILE A 272 10.03 9.46 24.14
CA ILE A 272 8.91 9.03 23.30
C ILE A 272 7.61 8.91 24.11
N ALA A 273 7.67 8.60 25.41
CA ALA A 273 6.47 8.55 26.24
C ALA A 273 5.78 9.93 26.31
N GLN A 274 6.56 11.01 26.36
CA GLN A 274 6.03 12.36 26.30
C GLN A 274 5.71 12.82 24.86
N ALA A 275 6.57 12.54 23.90
CA ALA A 275 6.41 12.94 22.51
C ALA A 275 5.18 12.30 21.85
N SER A 276 4.78 11.10 22.28
CA SER A 276 3.60 10.39 21.75
C SER A 276 2.28 11.14 21.90
N LYS A 277 2.20 12.12 22.79
CA LYS A 277 1.03 13.00 22.94
C LYS A 277 0.77 13.87 21.70
N PHE A 278 1.78 14.06 20.89
CA PHE A 278 1.75 14.85 19.66
C PHE A 278 1.67 13.98 18.39
N ALA A 279 1.50 12.67 18.55
CA ALA A 279 1.25 11.79 17.41
C ALA A 279 -0.10 12.10 16.75
N TYR A 280 -0.22 11.82 15.45
CA TYR A 280 -1.46 12.04 14.68
C TYR A 280 -1.95 13.50 14.66
N ALA A 281 -1.06 14.46 14.78
CA ALA A 281 -1.42 15.88 14.82
C ALA A 281 -2.27 16.27 13.59
N LYS A 282 -3.37 17.00 13.87
CA LYS A 282 -4.28 17.52 12.84
C LYS A 282 -4.08 19.01 12.58
N SER A 283 -3.28 19.65 13.43
CA SER A 283 -2.93 21.07 13.33
C SER A 283 -1.53 21.30 13.90
N GLU A 284 -0.91 22.41 13.54
CA GLU A 284 0.40 22.80 14.06
C GLU A 284 0.41 22.93 15.59
N SER A 285 -0.68 23.42 16.18
CA SER A 285 -0.82 23.53 17.63
C SER A 285 -0.92 22.19 18.38
N GLN A 286 -1.06 21.08 17.66
CA GLN A 286 -1.08 19.72 18.19
C GLN A 286 0.14 18.92 17.75
N SER A 287 1.01 19.51 16.95
CA SER A 287 2.14 18.84 16.31
C SER A 287 3.34 18.67 17.24
N ILE A 288 4.31 17.93 16.78
CA ILE A 288 5.59 17.72 17.47
C ILE A 288 6.33 19.06 17.76
N THR A 289 5.96 20.16 17.10
CA THR A 289 6.46 21.51 17.40
C THR A 289 6.22 21.93 18.84
N CYS A 290 5.21 21.37 19.50
CA CYS A 290 4.82 21.67 20.88
C CYS A 290 5.64 20.90 21.92
N TYR A 291 6.44 19.94 21.50
CA TYR A 291 7.37 19.23 22.38
C TYR A 291 8.54 20.13 22.78
N LYS A 292 8.80 20.27 24.11
CA LYS A 292 9.71 21.28 24.64
C LYS A 292 11.14 20.80 24.86
N ASP A 293 11.34 19.49 25.09
CA ASP A 293 12.62 18.94 25.52
C ASP A 293 13.50 18.48 24.35
N ALA A 294 13.32 19.12 23.17
CA ALA A 294 14.14 18.93 22.01
C ALA A 294 14.30 20.24 21.21
N LYS A 295 15.36 20.33 20.43
CA LYS A 295 15.59 21.45 19.50
C LYS A 295 14.62 21.33 18.34
N LYS A 296 13.85 22.39 18.07
CA LYS A 296 13.08 22.51 16.83
C LYS A 296 14.01 22.79 15.67
N ILE A 297 13.78 22.11 14.58
CA ILE A 297 14.50 22.30 13.31
C ILE A 297 13.48 22.34 12.16
N PRO A 298 13.83 22.93 11.01
CA PRO A 298 13.04 22.83 9.80
C PRO A 298 12.73 21.38 9.46
N ARG A 299 11.55 21.11 8.93
CA ARG A 299 11.09 19.73 8.64
C ARG A 299 12.07 18.97 7.76
N ASP A 300 12.58 19.64 6.72
CA ASP A 300 13.41 18.98 5.70
C ASP A 300 14.87 18.80 6.16
N ASP A 301 15.29 19.46 7.24
CA ASP A 301 16.58 19.20 7.90
C ASP A 301 16.67 17.79 8.50
N ILE A 302 15.54 17.08 8.61
CA ILE A 302 15.49 15.68 9.09
C ILE A 302 16.39 14.76 8.27
N PHE A 303 16.56 15.04 6.96
CA PHE A 303 17.40 14.24 6.07
C PHE A 303 18.91 14.41 6.31
N ASP A 304 19.34 15.51 6.95
CA ASP A 304 20.75 15.81 7.21
C ASP A 304 21.24 15.35 8.62
N ILE A 305 20.34 14.74 9.41
CA ILE A 305 20.67 14.29 10.76
C ILE A 305 21.49 12.99 10.69
N GLU A 306 22.65 12.99 11.34
CA GLU A 306 23.49 11.82 11.44
C GLU A 306 22.86 10.75 12.35
N CYS A 307 22.71 9.53 11.83
CA CYS A 307 22.09 8.40 12.54
C CYS A 307 22.62 7.06 12.03
N ASP A 308 22.32 5.99 12.73
CA ASP A 308 22.58 4.64 12.26
C ASP A 308 21.46 4.15 11.32
N ILE A 309 20.22 4.48 11.66
CA ILE A 309 19.03 4.10 10.87
C ILE A 309 18.15 5.32 10.60
N PHE A 310 17.80 5.51 9.34
CA PHE A 310 16.78 6.44 8.90
C PHE A 310 15.52 5.69 8.50
N VAL A 311 14.37 6.07 9.08
CA VAL A 311 13.07 5.43 8.80
C VAL A 311 12.11 6.42 8.16
N PRO A 312 11.90 6.36 6.83
CA PRO A 312 10.83 7.08 6.18
C PRO A 312 9.49 6.38 6.49
N ALA A 313 8.63 7.03 7.28
CA ALA A 313 7.37 6.47 7.78
C ALA A 313 6.15 7.39 7.51
N ALA A 314 6.27 8.35 6.58
CA ALA A 314 5.20 9.30 6.25
C ALA A 314 4.49 8.93 4.93
N VAL A 315 5.09 9.27 3.80
CA VAL A 315 4.50 9.12 2.46
C VAL A 315 5.51 8.56 1.47
N GLY A 316 5.04 8.18 0.28
CA GLY A 316 5.90 7.71 -0.79
C GLY A 316 6.76 8.82 -1.42
N ASN A 317 7.84 8.42 -2.10
CA ASN A 317 8.74 9.29 -2.86
C ASN A 317 9.34 10.46 -2.06
N VAL A 318 9.71 10.23 -0.81
CA VAL A 318 10.38 11.23 0.04
C VAL A 318 11.91 11.16 -0.07
N ILE A 319 12.45 9.99 -0.39
CA ILE A 319 13.87 9.80 -0.68
C ILE A 319 14.04 9.79 -2.20
N THR A 320 14.49 10.91 -2.73
CA THR A 320 14.69 11.21 -4.15
C THR A 320 16.16 11.51 -4.43
N MET A 321 16.53 11.78 -5.67
CA MET A 321 17.89 12.25 -6.00
C MET A 321 18.23 13.62 -5.40
N GLU A 322 17.24 14.37 -4.89
CA GLU A 322 17.47 15.62 -4.16
C GLU A 322 17.78 15.37 -2.68
N THR A 323 17.08 14.43 -2.03
CA THR A 323 17.18 14.17 -0.58
C THR A 323 18.17 13.04 -0.24
N ALA A 324 18.35 12.05 -1.10
CA ALA A 324 19.28 10.94 -0.86
C ALA A 324 20.74 11.39 -0.61
N PRO A 325 21.29 12.41 -1.30
CA PRO A 325 22.65 12.91 -1.02
C PRO A 325 22.83 13.55 0.36
N LEU A 326 21.74 13.98 1.01
CA LEU A 326 21.76 14.60 2.34
C LEU A 326 21.85 13.57 3.46
N LEU A 327 21.45 12.32 3.20
CA LEU A 327 21.35 11.29 4.23
C LEU A 327 22.70 10.88 4.78
N LYS A 328 22.85 10.96 6.11
CA LYS A 328 24.02 10.55 6.88
C LYS A 328 23.65 9.33 7.75
N THR A 329 23.34 8.23 7.08
CA THR A 329 22.89 6.99 7.73
C THR A 329 23.62 5.79 7.15
N LYS A 330 23.59 4.67 7.86
CA LYS A 330 24.14 3.39 7.40
C LYS A 330 23.08 2.53 6.73
N VAL A 331 21.86 2.60 7.27
CA VAL A 331 20.73 1.80 6.80
C VAL A 331 19.46 2.66 6.73
N ILE A 332 18.67 2.44 5.68
CA ILE A 332 17.31 2.95 5.56
C ILE A 332 16.34 1.79 5.72
N VAL A 333 15.32 1.98 6.57
CA VAL A 333 14.28 0.97 6.82
C VAL A 333 12.93 1.56 6.43
N GLU A 334 12.36 1.11 5.34
CA GLU A 334 11.21 1.74 4.69
C GLU A 334 9.88 1.44 5.39
N GLY A 335 9.51 2.25 6.39
CA GLY A 335 8.22 2.12 7.09
C GLY A 335 7.01 2.52 6.24
N ALA A 336 7.12 3.52 5.39
CA ALA A 336 6.08 3.91 4.42
C ALA A 336 6.11 3.02 3.17
N ASN A 337 5.07 3.08 2.34
CA ASN A 337 5.07 2.39 1.05
C ASN A 337 5.79 3.22 -0.02
N ASN A 338 6.71 2.60 -0.76
CA ASN A 338 7.52 3.20 -1.83
C ASN A 338 8.12 4.57 -1.45
N PRO A 339 8.81 4.70 -0.30
CA PRO A 339 9.32 6.00 0.12
C PRO A 339 10.57 6.42 -0.65
N THR A 340 11.32 5.47 -1.24
CA THR A 340 12.55 5.71 -1.99
C THR A 340 12.32 5.49 -3.48
N THR A 341 12.72 6.46 -4.31
CA THR A 341 12.68 6.28 -5.77
C THR A 341 13.76 5.31 -6.23
N THR A 342 13.55 4.65 -7.36
CA THR A 342 14.50 3.66 -7.89
C THR A 342 15.89 4.25 -8.12
N GLU A 343 15.98 5.46 -8.64
CA GLU A 343 17.23 6.18 -8.89
C GLU A 343 17.96 6.49 -7.58
N ALA A 344 17.21 6.92 -6.56
CA ALA A 344 17.78 7.19 -5.24
C ALA A 344 18.27 5.90 -4.56
N GLU A 345 17.52 4.79 -4.67
CA GLU A 345 17.95 3.50 -4.11
C GLU A 345 19.25 3.01 -4.76
N LEU A 346 19.38 3.13 -6.08
CA LEU A 346 20.62 2.80 -6.79
C LEU A 346 21.80 3.69 -6.37
N TYR A 347 21.54 5.00 -6.18
CA TYR A 347 22.53 5.94 -5.67
C TYR A 347 23.00 5.55 -4.26
N LEU A 348 22.08 5.29 -3.34
CA LEU A 348 22.36 4.90 -1.96
C LEU A 348 23.16 3.59 -1.90
N HIS A 349 22.78 2.60 -2.69
CA HIS A 349 23.52 1.33 -2.78
C HIS A 349 24.99 1.55 -3.20
N ARG A 350 25.24 2.40 -4.21
CA ARG A 350 26.60 2.74 -4.64
C ARG A 350 27.39 3.49 -3.55
N LYS A 351 26.71 4.15 -2.62
CA LYS A 351 27.30 4.79 -1.44
C LYS A 351 27.51 3.85 -0.26
N GLY A 352 27.14 2.57 -0.39
CA GLY A 352 27.22 1.58 0.68
C GLY A 352 26.12 1.71 1.72
N ILE A 353 25.05 2.48 1.44
CA ILE A 353 23.88 2.60 2.32
C ILE A 353 22.89 1.50 1.96
N MET A 354 22.57 0.64 2.92
CA MET A 354 21.60 -0.44 2.72
C MET A 354 20.17 0.08 2.83
N VAL A 355 19.28 -0.36 1.93
CA VAL A 355 17.86 -0.04 1.97
C VAL A 355 17.06 -1.33 2.18
N LEU A 356 16.43 -1.50 3.34
CA LEU A 356 15.47 -2.57 3.58
C LEU A 356 14.11 -2.16 3.01
N PRO A 357 13.56 -2.93 2.04
CA PRO A 357 12.39 -2.50 1.28
C PRO A 357 11.09 -2.56 2.08
N ASP A 358 10.18 -1.69 1.74
CA ASP A 358 8.88 -1.49 2.37
C ASP A 358 8.05 -2.77 2.48
N PHE A 359 7.92 -3.53 1.39
CA PHE A 359 7.10 -4.76 1.37
C PHE A 359 7.70 -5.92 2.20
N LEU A 360 8.94 -5.77 2.71
CA LEU A 360 9.53 -6.61 3.73
C LEU A 360 9.20 -6.07 5.13
N VAL A 361 9.59 -4.83 5.42
CA VAL A 361 9.63 -4.33 6.80
C VAL A 361 8.28 -3.84 7.32
N ASN A 362 7.42 -3.29 6.46
CA ASN A 362 6.10 -2.81 6.85
C ASN A 362 4.97 -3.86 6.66
N ALA A 363 5.34 -5.12 6.43
CA ALA A 363 4.38 -6.20 6.23
C ALA A 363 3.62 -6.61 7.51
N GLY A 364 3.95 -6.04 8.68
CA GLY A 364 3.23 -6.30 9.93
C GLY A 364 1.71 -6.11 9.79
N GLY A 365 1.26 -5.09 9.05
CA GLY A 365 -0.16 -4.84 8.80
C GLY A 365 -0.85 -5.97 8.02
N VAL A 366 -0.23 -6.54 6.98
CA VAL A 366 -0.82 -7.65 6.23
C VAL A 366 -0.76 -8.97 7.00
N ILE A 367 0.27 -9.18 7.81
CA ILE A 367 0.37 -10.36 8.70
C ILE A 367 -0.70 -10.28 9.79
N GLY A 368 -0.91 -9.10 10.41
CA GLY A 368 -2.01 -8.85 11.35
C GLY A 368 -3.38 -9.09 10.70
N SER A 369 -3.57 -8.63 9.45
CA SER A 369 -4.77 -8.95 8.68
C SER A 369 -4.96 -10.46 8.47
N TYR A 370 -3.89 -11.21 8.23
CA TYR A 370 -3.98 -12.67 8.13
C TYR A 370 -4.33 -13.31 9.46
N ALA A 371 -3.78 -12.84 10.57
CA ALA A 371 -4.13 -13.30 11.90
C ALA A 371 -5.63 -13.08 12.19
N GLU A 372 -6.15 -11.89 11.89
CA GLU A 372 -7.60 -11.59 11.98
C GLU A 372 -8.44 -12.54 11.10
N TYR A 373 -8.04 -12.73 9.84
CA TYR A 373 -8.72 -13.63 8.91
C TYR A 373 -8.81 -15.09 9.43
N LYS A 374 -7.82 -15.48 10.26
CA LYS A 374 -7.76 -16.78 10.93
C LYS A 374 -8.45 -16.80 12.30
N GLY A 375 -9.10 -15.70 12.70
CA GLY A 375 -9.77 -15.59 14.01
C GLY A 375 -8.81 -15.56 15.20
N LYS A 376 -7.57 -15.14 14.99
CA LYS A 376 -6.56 -14.99 16.05
C LYS A 376 -6.75 -13.69 16.82
N ASN A 377 -6.36 -13.70 18.10
CA ASN A 377 -6.35 -12.50 18.93
C ASN A 377 -5.10 -11.63 18.66
N VAL A 378 -5.03 -10.48 19.34
CA VAL A 378 -3.97 -9.48 19.16
C VAL A 378 -2.59 -10.06 19.52
N ASP A 379 -2.45 -10.78 20.63
CA ASP A 379 -1.17 -11.35 21.07
C ASP A 379 -0.65 -12.40 20.08
N GLU A 380 -1.53 -13.25 19.58
CA GLU A 380 -1.21 -14.23 18.54
C GLU A 380 -0.80 -13.53 17.22
N ALA A 381 -1.42 -12.39 16.90
CA ALA A 381 -1.05 -11.60 15.74
C ALA A 381 0.36 -11.02 15.89
N PHE A 382 0.70 -10.46 17.05
CA PHE A 382 2.05 -9.95 17.32
C PHE A 382 3.11 -11.06 17.29
N ALA A 383 2.83 -12.23 17.87
CA ALA A 383 3.73 -13.39 17.80
C ALA A 383 3.97 -13.86 16.35
N LEU A 384 2.91 -13.85 15.53
CA LEU A 384 3.02 -14.21 14.11
C LEU A 384 3.82 -13.16 13.32
N ILE A 385 3.63 -11.87 13.62
CA ILE A 385 4.39 -10.77 13.00
C ILE A 385 5.87 -10.92 13.34
N ASP A 386 6.23 -11.10 14.62
CA ASP A 386 7.63 -11.32 15.02
C ASP A 386 8.24 -12.46 14.24
N THR A 387 7.60 -13.62 14.25
CA THR A 387 8.11 -14.82 13.57
C THR A 387 8.33 -14.58 12.08
N LYS A 388 7.31 -14.09 11.37
CA LYS A 388 7.36 -13.94 9.90
C LYS A 388 8.32 -12.83 9.46
N ILE A 389 8.31 -11.67 10.12
CA ILE A 389 9.19 -10.55 9.77
C ILE A 389 10.64 -10.94 10.07
N ARG A 390 10.92 -11.47 11.24
CA ARG A 390 12.28 -11.89 11.63
C ARG A 390 12.87 -12.90 10.67
N GLN A 391 12.14 -13.98 10.37
CA GLN A 391 12.56 -15.02 9.43
C GLN A 391 12.85 -14.46 8.04
N ASN A 392 11.96 -13.66 7.48
CA ASN A 392 12.11 -13.14 6.12
C ASN A 392 13.18 -12.03 6.06
N THR A 393 13.31 -11.19 7.09
CA THR A 393 14.40 -10.20 7.15
C THR A 393 15.78 -10.90 7.19
N THR A 394 15.93 -11.93 8.03
CA THR A 394 17.16 -12.71 8.09
C THR A 394 17.46 -13.40 6.75
N LEU A 395 16.47 -14.04 6.14
CA LEU A 395 16.62 -14.70 4.84
C LEU A 395 17.08 -13.73 3.74
N VAL A 396 16.44 -12.55 3.67
CA VAL A 396 16.80 -11.52 2.70
C VAL A 396 18.22 -11.02 2.92
N LEU A 397 18.59 -10.74 4.17
CA LEU A 397 19.95 -10.28 4.51
C LEU A 397 21.02 -11.34 4.25
N ASP A 398 20.77 -12.60 4.56
CA ASP A 398 21.71 -13.69 4.30
C ASP A 398 22.00 -13.86 2.83
N ARG A 399 20.95 -13.83 1.97
CA ARG A 399 21.12 -13.87 0.52
C ARG A 399 21.83 -12.59 0.02
N CYS A 400 21.42 -11.42 0.50
CA CYS A 400 21.98 -10.13 0.11
C CYS A 400 23.50 -10.08 0.39
N LEU A 401 23.93 -10.45 1.60
CA LEU A 401 25.35 -10.44 2.01
C LEU A 401 26.17 -11.48 1.24
N ARG A 402 25.61 -12.66 0.98
CA ARG A 402 26.27 -13.70 0.21
C ARG A 402 26.48 -13.31 -1.25
N ASP A 403 25.44 -12.71 -1.86
CA ASP A 403 25.38 -12.48 -3.31
C ASP A 403 25.82 -11.04 -3.69
N GLY A 404 26.10 -10.18 -2.71
CA GLY A 404 26.55 -8.78 -2.91
C GLY A 404 25.51 -7.91 -3.62
N THR A 405 24.20 -8.17 -3.41
CA THR A 405 23.12 -7.50 -4.12
C THR A 405 22.16 -6.73 -3.19
N MET A 406 21.28 -5.91 -3.77
CA MET A 406 20.36 -5.08 -3.00
C MET A 406 19.26 -5.89 -2.31
N PRO A 407 18.87 -5.54 -1.05
CA PRO A 407 17.82 -6.25 -0.32
C PRO A 407 16.47 -6.29 -1.06
N ARG A 408 16.09 -5.22 -1.76
CA ARG A 408 14.85 -5.19 -2.58
C ARG A 408 14.89 -6.23 -3.69
N ARG A 409 16.01 -6.39 -4.37
CA ARG A 409 16.15 -7.39 -5.44
C ARG A 409 15.99 -8.80 -4.89
N VAL A 410 16.68 -9.12 -3.80
CA VAL A 410 16.58 -10.42 -3.12
C VAL A 410 15.16 -10.70 -2.65
N ALA A 411 14.52 -9.71 -2.02
CA ALA A 411 13.15 -9.83 -1.53
C ALA A 411 12.16 -10.11 -2.68
N LEU A 412 12.33 -9.44 -3.83
CA LEU A 412 11.53 -9.70 -5.02
C LEU A 412 11.79 -11.08 -5.59
N ASP A 413 13.03 -11.51 -5.68
CA ASP A 413 13.39 -12.84 -6.21
C ASP A 413 12.76 -13.95 -5.36
N ILE A 414 12.81 -13.85 -4.01
CA ILE A 414 12.14 -14.78 -3.09
C ILE A 414 10.62 -14.77 -3.29
N ALA A 415 10.01 -13.61 -3.45
CA ALA A 415 8.57 -13.51 -3.68
C ALA A 415 8.18 -14.15 -5.01
N MET A 416 8.93 -13.87 -6.09
CA MET A 416 8.72 -14.46 -7.42
C MET A 416 8.91 -15.97 -7.43
N GLU A 417 9.94 -16.50 -6.75
CA GLU A 417 10.15 -17.94 -6.57
C GLU A 417 8.88 -18.58 -5.98
N ARG A 418 8.37 -18.06 -4.85
CA ARG A 418 7.19 -18.59 -4.16
C ARG A 418 5.90 -18.52 -4.98
N VAL A 419 5.72 -17.45 -5.77
CA VAL A 419 4.56 -17.34 -6.67
C VAL A 419 4.69 -18.32 -7.85
N SER A 420 5.89 -18.43 -8.46
CA SER A 420 6.13 -19.38 -9.54
C SER A 420 5.87 -20.83 -9.12
N GLU A 421 6.35 -21.21 -7.94
CA GLU A 421 6.11 -22.55 -7.37
C GLU A 421 4.62 -22.84 -7.19
N ALA A 422 3.84 -21.85 -6.72
CA ALA A 422 2.40 -21.99 -6.57
C ALA A 422 1.70 -22.09 -7.94
N MET A 423 2.05 -21.23 -8.90
CA MET A 423 1.48 -21.26 -10.27
C MET A 423 1.80 -22.55 -11.03
N ALA A 424 2.85 -23.27 -10.66
CA ALA A 424 3.20 -24.54 -11.29
C ALA A 424 2.42 -25.73 -10.72
N GLN A 425 1.67 -25.54 -9.60
CA GLN A 425 0.84 -26.55 -8.95
C GLN A 425 -0.63 -26.46 -9.34
N ASP A 426 -1.06 -25.34 -9.93
CA ASP A 426 -2.40 -25.13 -10.51
C ASP A 426 -2.46 -25.69 -11.95
#